data_dfeb8ed63d935668bd96d2cb6e66f859
#
_entry.id   dfeb8ed63d935668bd96d2cb6e66f859
#
_cell.length_a   1.000
_cell.length_b   1.000
_cell.length_c   1.000
_cell.angle_alpha   90.00
_cell.angle_beta   90.00
_cell.angle_gamma   90.00
#
_symmetry.space_group_name_H-M   'P 1'
#
loop_
_entity.id
_entity.type
_entity.pdbx_description
1 polymer ?
#
loop_
_entity_poly.entity_id
_entity_poly.type
_entity_poly.pdbx_seq_one_letter_code
_entity_poly.pdbx_strand_id
1 'polypeptide(L)'
;MLAEGHGHELYDANAQREYQARYAGRVGTLYIHPPFEAVLYLGVVWLPLRRAYLLWSFFSLAVLAATVRRLAKETLLSWDWQVLLVVSLTFVPCLLCFLQGQDSLLLLLLVVLAFTALRQNREFACGCWLALGLFKFEIVLPMALVLVLTQRKSATRALVKGFGLIALLLAGLSAAIAGWSVFSVYPKFLLRLPAQPFAGVEPHAMANFRGLANVFFHRDGTALAIASLATCSALTLLKAVRHWKGARLAPQSSLARNNRDEFDLAFANTVLFALLVSYHLNPHDLSLLLLPIFVLLHQSLTRTPLFRARENWMTVALIAILFLPPAHLWALRAGIYALLCLPVLAFFLVSTSRDQTGKGVLVT
;
A
#
# COMPACT_ATOMS: atom_id res chain seq x y z
N MET A 1 22.76 13.10 -9.03
CA MET A 1 23.19 11.93 -9.82
C MET A 1 22.51 11.90 -11.20
N LEU A 2 21.19 11.68 -11.34
CA LEU A 2 20.54 11.60 -12.66
C LEU A 2 20.73 12.87 -13.51
N ALA A 3 20.46 14.04 -12.93
CA ALA A 3 20.59 15.33 -13.61
C ALA A 3 22.03 15.65 -14.06
N GLU A 4 23.02 14.96 -13.51
CA GLU A 4 24.46 15.13 -13.83
C GLU A 4 25.00 13.96 -14.69
N GLY A 5 24.13 13.06 -15.17
CA GLY A 5 24.52 11.94 -16.04
C GLY A 5 25.06 10.71 -15.31
N HIS A 6 25.04 10.68 -13.98
CA HIS A 6 25.54 9.59 -13.14
C HIS A 6 24.46 8.55 -12.78
N GLY A 7 23.50 8.30 -13.67
CA GLY A 7 22.43 7.34 -13.43
C GLY A 7 22.91 5.89 -13.24
N HIS A 8 24.01 5.51 -13.88
CA HIS A 8 24.61 4.18 -13.76
C HIS A 8 25.20 3.89 -12.37
N GLU A 9 25.51 4.92 -11.58
CA GLU A 9 26.02 4.82 -10.21
C GLU A 9 24.89 4.85 -9.16
N LEU A 10 23.61 4.85 -9.58
CA LEU A 10 22.46 5.04 -8.70
C LEU A 10 22.42 4.04 -7.54
N TYR A 11 22.97 2.85 -7.70
CA TYR A 11 23.06 1.81 -6.67
C TYR A 11 24.45 1.59 -6.10
N ASP A 12 25.37 2.52 -6.34
CA ASP A 12 26.62 2.58 -5.60
C ASP A 12 26.41 3.33 -4.28
N ALA A 13 26.56 2.62 -3.16
CA ALA A 13 26.33 3.21 -1.83
C ALA A 13 27.32 4.34 -1.49
N ASN A 14 28.55 4.31 -2.01
CA ASN A 14 29.54 5.35 -1.76
C ASN A 14 29.21 6.61 -2.58
N ALA A 15 28.87 6.43 -3.87
CA ALA A 15 28.40 7.52 -4.71
C ALA A 15 27.15 8.19 -4.10
N GLN A 16 26.15 7.41 -3.65
CA GLN A 16 24.98 7.98 -2.99
C GLN A 16 25.34 8.81 -1.76
N ARG A 17 26.24 8.33 -0.89
CA ARG A 17 26.68 9.06 0.31
C ARG A 17 27.41 10.35 -0.03
N GLU A 18 28.26 10.33 -1.05
CA GLU A 18 28.96 11.52 -1.53
C GLU A 18 27.99 12.58 -2.01
N TYR A 19 27.02 12.20 -2.84
CA TYR A 19 25.96 13.10 -3.30
C TYR A 19 25.10 13.64 -2.15
N GLN A 20 24.73 12.80 -1.19
CA GLN A 20 23.96 13.23 -0.02
C GLN A 20 24.77 14.23 0.83
N ALA A 21 26.05 13.96 1.09
CA ALA A 21 26.89 14.87 1.82
C ALA A 21 27.04 16.22 1.09
N ARG A 22 27.24 16.19 -0.23
CA ARG A 22 27.41 17.39 -1.07
C ARG A 22 26.15 18.27 -1.12
N TYR A 23 24.97 17.69 -1.29
CA TYR A 23 23.72 18.44 -1.54
C TYR A 23 22.83 18.61 -0.32
N ALA A 24 22.84 17.66 0.62
CA ALA A 24 22.03 17.70 1.83
C ALA A 24 22.84 18.03 3.11
N GLY A 25 24.17 18.10 3.00
CA GLY A 25 25.06 18.39 4.14
C GLY A 25 25.13 17.25 5.18
N ARG A 26 24.48 16.11 4.91
CA ARG A 26 24.45 14.93 5.79
C ARG A 26 24.21 13.67 4.98
N VAL A 27 24.68 12.53 5.50
CA VAL A 27 24.35 11.21 4.96
C VAL A 27 23.04 10.74 5.57
N GLY A 28 22.09 10.36 4.72
CA GLY A 28 20.80 9.80 5.09
C GLY A 28 20.66 8.34 4.69
N THR A 29 19.42 7.85 4.58
CA THR A 29 19.12 6.52 4.07
C THR A 29 19.46 6.39 2.59
N LEU A 30 19.85 5.18 2.16
CA LEU A 30 20.14 4.93 0.76
C LEU A 30 18.85 5.00 -0.08
N TYR A 31 18.99 5.41 -1.34
CA TYR A 31 17.93 5.28 -2.35
C TYR A 31 17.82 3.80 -2.73
N ILE A 32 16.66 3.22 -2.49
CA ILE A 32 16.42 1.78 -2.65
C ILE A 32 15.33 1.44 -3.67
N HIS A 33 14.69 2.45 -4.23
CA HIS A 33 13.59 2.29 -5.18
C HIS A 33 14.07 2.02 -6.61
N PRO A 34 13.20 1.54 -7.53
CA PRO A 34 13.57 1.34 -8.94
C PRO A 34 14.00 2.66 -9.62
N PRO A 35 14.88 2.62 -10.64
CA PRO A 35 15.44 3.84 -11.25
C PRO A 35 14.41 4.80 -11.82
N PHE A 36 13.32 4.28 -12.40
CA PHE A 36 12.26 5.10 -12.99
C PHE A 36 11.58 6.03 -11.99
N GLU A 37 11.54 5.66 -10.70
CA GLU A 37 10.95 6.51 -9.66
C GLU A 37 11.73 7.81 -9.49
N ALA A 38 13.05 7.77 -9.62
CA ALA A 38 13.89 8.96 -9.47
C ALA A 38 13.51 10.09 -10.46
N VAL A 39 12.84 9.76 -11.58
CA VAL A 39 12.30 10.74 -12.53
C VAL A 39 11.26 11.66 -11.90
N LEU A 40 10.50 11.16 -10.91
CA LEU A 40 9.49 11.96 -10.21
C LEU A 40 10.10 13.22 -9.57
N TYR A 41 11.35 13.13 -9.19
CA TYR A 41 12.07 14.21 -8.49
C TYR A 41 12.84 15.14 -9.43
N LEU A 42 12.99 14.79 -10.73
CA LEU A 42 13.75 15.62 -11.68
C LEU A 42 13.18 17.03 -11.85
N GLY A 43 11.86 17.18 -11.72
CA GLY A 43 11.19 18.47 -11.81
C GLY A 43 11.57 19.46 -10.70
N VAL A 44 12.12 18.99 -9.59
CA VAL A 44 12.47 19.79 -8.41
C VAL A 44 13.96 19.81 -8.09
N VAL A 45 14.79 19.03 -8.81
CA VAL A 45 16.23 18.86 -8.50
C VAL A 45 17.04 20.15 -8.62
N TRP A 46 16.57 21.12 -9.41
CA TRP A 46 17.20 22.40 -9.63
C TRP A 46 16.89 23.44 -8.54
N LEU A 47 16.00 23.12 -7.62
CA LEU A 47 15.60 23.99 -6.53
C LEU A 47 16.45 23.73 -5.29
N PRO A 48 16.71 24.77 -4.46
CA PRO A 48 17.24 24.54 -3.11
C PRO A 48 16.37 23.55 -2.34
N LEU A 49 16.98 22.67 -1.56
CA LEU A 49 16.31 21.54 -0.87
C LEU A 49 14.99 21.95 -0.17
N ARG A 50 15.01 23.09 0.54
CA ARG A 50 13.81 23.60 1.22
C ARG A 50 12.65 23.89 0.26
N ARG A 51 12.94 24.51 -0.90
CA ARG A 51 11.90 24.81 -1.90
C ARG A 51 11.40 23.55 -2.59
N ALA A 52 12.31 22.63 -2.92
CA ALA A 52 11.98 21.33 -3.48
C ALA A 52 11.04 20.55 -2.54
N TYR A 53 11.38 20.50 -1.23
CA TYR A 53 10.56 19.86 -0.23
C TYR A 53 9.17 20.49 -0.08
N LEU A 54 9.07 21.83 -0.07
CA LEU A 54 7.77 22.51 -0.01
C LEU A 54 6.91 22.20 -1.24
N LEU A 55 7.50 22.26 -2.44
CA LEU A 55 6.79 21.94 -3.67
C LEU A 55 6.31 20.49 -3.69
N TRP A 56 7.14 19.54 -3.23
CA TRP A 56 6.77 18.14 -3.08
C TRP A 56 5.64 17.95 -2.04
N SER A 57 5.69 18.70 -0.94
CA SER A 57 4.62 18.65 0.08
C SER A 57 3.30 19.19 -0.46
N PHE A 58 3.29 20.28 -1.25
CA PHE A 58 2.09 20.77 -1.93
C PHE A 58 1.56 19.76 -2.95
N PHE A 59 2.44 19.14 -3.73
CA PHE A 59 2.06 18.05 -4.63
C PHE A 59 1.42 16.89 -3.85
N SER A 60 2.03 16.44 -2.77
CA SER A 60 1.51 15.37 -1.92
C SER A 60 0.15 15.72 -1.30
N LEU A 61 -0.06 17.00 -0.92
CA LEU A 61 -1.36 17.47 -0.43
C LEU A 61 -2.43 17.43 -1.55
N ALA A 62 -2.09 17.87 -2.75
CA ALA A 62 -2.99 17.81 -3.90
C ALA A 62 -3.36 16.36 -4.25
N VAL A 63 -2.38 15.44 -4.20
CA VAL A 63 -2.57 13.99 -4.39
C VAL A 63 -3.50 13.43 -3.31
N LEU A 64 -3.28 13.75 -2.04
CA LEU A 64 -4.16 13.30 -0.95
C LEU A 64 -5.58 13.85 -1.12
N ALA A 65 -5.73 15.13 -1.46
CA ALA A 65 -7.04 15.75 -1.69
C ALA A 65 -7.79 15.09 -2.86
N ALA A 66 -7.10 14.81 -3.97
CA ALA A 66 -7.65 14.08 -5.10
C ALA A 66 -8.11 12.67 -4.71
N THR A 67 -7.28 11.96 -3.91
CA THR A 67 -7.55 10.61 -3.40
C THR A 67 -8.78 10.59 -2.51
N VAL A 68 -8.83 11.46 -1.50
CA VAL A 68 -9.95 11.54 -0.56
C VAL A 68 -11.25 11.95 -1.26
N ARG A 69 -11.18 12.94 -2.17
CA ARG A 69 -12.34 13.34 -2.98
C ARG A 69 -12.87 12.18 -3.82
N ARG A 70 -11.95 11.38 -4.40
CA ARG A 70 -12.32 10.19 -5.19
C ARG A 70 -12.95 9.13 -4.30
N LEU A 71 -12.35 8.78 -3.18
CA LEU A 71 -12.87 7.81 -2.23
C LEU A 71 -14.25 8.23 -1.69
N ALA A 72 -14.42 9.49 -1.28
CA ALA A 72 -15.71 10.01 -0.83
C ALA A 72 -16.82 9.82 -1.88
N LYS A 73 -16.50 10.11 -3.15
CA LYS A 73 -17.43 9.92 -4.26
C LYS A 73 -17.78 8.45 -4.51
N GLU A 74 -16.81 7.54 -4.42
CA GLU A 74 -17.00 6.12 -4.69
C GLU A 74 -17.69 5.38 -3.52
N THR A 75 -17.40 5.76 -2.29
CA THR A 75 -17.97 5.11 -1.10
C THR A 75 -19.32 5.73 -0.68
N LEU A 76 -19.82 6.75 -1.39
CA LEU A 76 -21.09 7.44 -1.08
C LEU A 76 -21.15 7.91 0.40
N LEU A 77 -20.02 8.25 0.98
CA LEU A 77 -20.03 8.91 2.27
C LEU A 77 -20.72 10.27 2.09
N SER A 78 -21.80 10.50 2.83
CA SER A 78 -22.54 11.77 2.83
C SER A 78 -21.75 12.93 3.42
N TRP A 79 -20.55 12.67 3.88
CA TRP A 79 -19.67 13.67 4.47
C TRP A 79 -19.00 14.50 3.39
N ASP A 80 -18.81 15.75 3.72
CA ASP A 80 -18.03 16.64 2.87
C ASP A 80 -16.59 16.12 2.73
N TRP A 81 -16.10 16.01 1.51
CA TRP A 81 -14.75 15.50 1.24
C TRP A 81 -13.66 16.39 1.87
N GLN A 82 -13.93 17.68 2.09
CA GLN A 82 -13.00 18.57 2.80
C GLN A 82 -12.83 18.16 4.26
N VAL A 83 -13.92 17.79 4.94
CA VAL A 83 -13.88 17.27 6.31
C VAL A 83 -13.09 15.95 6.33
N LEU A 84 -13.34 15.05 5.38
CA LEU A 84 -12.59 13.80 5.26
C LEU A 84 -11.10 14.03 4.98
N LEU A 85 -10.76 15.08 4.21
CA LEU A 85 -9.37 15.47 3.97
C LEU A 85 -8.69 15.92 5.26
N VAL A 86 -9.34 16.81 6.02
CA VAL A 86 -8.81 17.28 7.32
C VAL A 86 -8.62 16.10 8.28
N VAL A 87 -9.62 15.21 8.35
CA VAL A 87 -9.50 13.97 9.15
C VAL A 87 -8.36 13.10 8.65
N SER A 88 -8.19 12.91 7.34
CA SER A 88 -7.10 12.12 6.77
C SER A 88 -5.71 12.71 7.07
N LEU A 89 -5.61 14.03 7.20
CA LEU A 89 -4.37 14.70 7.60
C LEU A 89 -3.97 14.43 9.06
N THR A 90 -4.91 14.04 9.93
CA THR A 90 -4.59 13.62 11.31
C THR A 90 -4.10 12.18 11.39
N PHE A 91 -4.21 11.42 10.32
CA PHE A 91 -3.73 10.04 10.25
C PHE A 91 -2.20 10.00 10.21
N VAL A 92 -1.57 9.45 11.24
CA VAL A 92 -0.10 9.50 11.43
C VAL A 92 0.68 9.01 10.21
N PRO A 93 0.33 7.89 9.53
CA PRO A 93 1.02 7.50 8.30
C PRO A 93 1.00 8.56 7.20
N CYS A 94 -0.10 9.32 7.05
CA CYS A 94 -0.16 10.44 6.12
C CYS A 94 0.75 11.59 6.55
N LEU A 95 0.77 11.94 7.85
CA LEU A 95 1.70 12.95 8.37
C LEU A 95 3.16 12.55 8.13
N LEU A 96 3.49 11.27 8.31
CA LEU A 96 4.85 10.77 8.04
C LEU A 96 5.22 10.90 6.56
N CYS A 97 4.27 10.74 5.62
CA CYS A 97 4.52 11.01 4.21
C CYS A 97 4.99 12.47 3.99
N PHE A 98 4.34 13.43 4.63
CA PHE A 98 4.75 14.84 4.53
C PHE A 98 6.09 15.07 5.21
N LEU A 99 6.26 14.63 6.46
CA LEU A 99 7.48 14.86 7.24
C LEU A 99 8.74 14.26 6.59
N GLN A 100 8.59 13.13 5.92
CA GLN A 100 9.69 12.40 5.30
C GLN A 100 9.80 12.64 3.79
N GLY A 101 8.85 13.39 3.17
CA GLY A 101 8.82 13.62 1.73
C GLY A 101 8.56 12.34 0.93
N GLN A 102 7.75 11.40 1.46
CA GLN A 102 7.52 10.08 0.89
C GLN A 102 6.41 10.08 -0.18
N ASP A 103 6.47 9.11 -1.07
CA ASP A 103 5.61 8.93 -2.23
C ASP A 103 4.41 7.99 -1.99
N SER A 104 4.22 7.49 -0.77
CA SER A 104 3.14 6.54 -0.46
C SER A 104 1.74 7.12 -0.67
N LEU A 105 1.57 8.46 -0.60
CA LEU A 105 0.31 9.11 -0.98
C LEU A 105 0.05 9.00 -2.48
N LEU A 106 1.09 9.05 -3.32
CA LEU A 106 0.97 8.80 -4.76
C LEU A 106 0.55 7.35 -5.02
N LEU A 107 1.16 6.39 -4.32
CA LEU A 107 0.74 4.99 -4.40
C LEU A 107 -0.72 4.82 -3.99
N LEU A 108 -1.16 5.48 -2.90
CA LEU A 108 -2.56 5.44 -2.46
C LEU A 108 -3.50 5.96 -3.57
N LEU A 109 -3.16 7.06 -4.23
CA LEU A 109 -3.95 7.56 -5.37
C LEU A 109 -4.02 6.52 -6.50
N LEU A 110 -2.90 5.93 -6.89
CA LEU A 110 -2.85 4.91 -7.94
C LEU A 110 -3.68 3.67 -7.59
N VAL A 111 -3.64 3.23 -6.33
CA VAL A 111 -4.47 2.12 -5.83
C VAL A 111 -5.96 2.48 -5.86
N VAL A 112 -6.34 3.71 -5.50
CA VAL A 112 -7.73 4.19 -5.58
C VAL A 112 -8.20 4.32 -7.04
N LEU A 113 -7.33 4.72 -7.95
CA LEU A 113 -7.63 4.74 -9.38
C LEU A 113 -7.79 3.32 -9.95
N ALA A 114 -6.95 2.36 -9.52
CA ALA A 114 -7.09 0.95 -9.86
C ALA A 114 -8.40 0.36 -9.31
N PHE A 115 -8.75 0.66 -8.05
CA PHE A 115 -10.03 0.31 -7.43
C PHE A 115 -11.22 0.79 -8.28
N THR A 116 -11.23 2.08 -8.60
CA THR A 116 -12.30 2.69 -9.39
C THR A 116 -12.38 2.10 -10.80
N ALA A 117 -11.23 1.92 -11.47
CA ALA A 117 -11.19 1.33 -12.80
C ALA A 117 -11.75 -0.09 -12.81
N LEU A 118 -11.35 -0.93 -11.84
CA LEU A 118 -11.84 -2.31 -11.73
C LEU A 118 -13.34 -2.34 -11.42
N ARG A 119 -13.83 -1.45 -10.56
CA ARG A 119 -15.26 -1.30 -10.23
C ARG A 119 -16.11 -0.90 -11.44
N GLN A 120 -15.50 -0.20 -12.40
CA GLN A 120 -16.12 0.20 -13.67
C GLN A 120 -15.90 -0.83 -14.80
N ASN A 121 -15.41 -2.05 -14.50
CA ASN A 121 -15.04 -3.07 -15.48
C ASN A 121 -14.02 -2.58 -16.53
N ARG A 122 -13.07 -1.74 -16.09
CA ARG A 122 -11.97 -1.21 -16.90
C ARG A 122 -10.66 -1.86 -16.47
N GLU A 123 -10.57 -3.17 -16.65
CA GLU A 123 -9.49 -4.01 -16.11
C GLU A 123 -8.12 -3.64 -16.70
N PHE A 124 -8.07 -3.26 -17.99
CA PHE A 124 -6.84 -2.77 -18.63
C PHE A 124 -6.31 -1.54 -17.88
N ALA A 125 -7.18 -0.56 -17.62
CA ALA A 125 -6.80 0.64 -16.89
C ALA A 125 -6.40 0.34 -15.44
N CYS A 126 -7.09 -0.62 -14.79
CA CYS A 126 -6.68 -1.11 -13.46
C CYS A 126 -5.25 -1.65 -13.48
N GLY A 127 -4.89 -2.47 -14.48
CA GLY A 127 -3.54 -2.96 -14.67
C GLY A 127 -2.52 -1.83 -14.87
N CYS A 128 -2.86 -0.82 -15.68
CA CYS A 128 -2.00 0.35 -15.89
C CYS A 128 -1.74 1.12 -14.58
N TRP A 129 -2.80 1.40 -13.80
CA TRP A 129 -2.65 2.13 -12.54
C TRP A 129 -1.82 1.36 -11.51
N LEU A 130 -2.00 0.05 -11.39
CA LEU A 130 -1.17 -0.78 -10.51
C LEU A 130 0.28 -0.79 -10.96
N ALA A 131 0.56 -0.92 -12.24
CA ALA A 131 1.93 -0.95 -12.75
C ALA A 131 2.66 0.38 -12.55
N LEU A 132 1.98 1.53 -12.63
CA LEU A 132 2.55 2.83 -12.26
C LEU A 132 3.01 2.87 -10.80
N GLY A 133 2.42 2.06 -9.92
CA GLY A 133 2.81 1.91 -8.52
C GLY A 133 4.01 0.98 -8.29
N LEU A 134 4.68 0.45 -9.32
CA LEU A 134 5.81 -0.48 -9.19
C LEU A 134 7.05 0.12 -8.51
N PHE A 135 7.08 1.41 -8.20
CA PHE A 135 8.08 1.97 -7.30
C PHE A 135 7.99 1.42 -5.86
N LYS A 136 6.81 0.87 -5.48
CA LYS A 136 6.57 0.07 -4.27
C LYS A 136 6.12 -1.34 -4.69
N PHE A 137 6.94 -2.03 -5.47
CA PHE A 137 6.61 -3.34 -6.04
C PHE A 137 6.25 -4.39 -4.99
N GLU A 138 6.82 -4.28 -3.78
CA GLU A 138 6.56 -5.15 -2.64
C GLU A 138 5.10 -5.08 -2.13
N ILE A 139 4.37 -4.01 -2.46
CA ILE A 139 2.93 -3.87 -2.16
C ILE A 139 2.10 -4.17 -3.42
N VAL A 140 2.53 -3.66 -4.57
CA VAL A 140 1.76 -3.77 -5.82
C VAL A 140 1.70 -5.19 -6.36
N LEU A 141 2.81 -5.96 -6.29
CA LEU A 141 2.83 -7.32 -6.82
C LEU A 141 1.90 -8.28 -6.04
N PRO A 142 1.83 -8.28 -4.70
CA PRO A 142 0.83 -9.02 -3.97
C PRO A 142 -0.61 -8.65 -4.34
N MET A 143 -0.91 -7.35 -4.53
CA MET A 143 -2.23 -6.90 -5.01
C MET A 143 -2.54 -7.46 -6.39
N ALA A 144 -1.63 -7.31 -7.34
CA ALA A 144 -1.78 -7.81 -8.70
C ALA A 144 -1.98 -9.34 -8.70
N LEU A 145 -1.24 -10.09 -7.86
CA LEU A 145 -1.39 -11.53 -7.71
C LEU A 145 -2.81 -11.92 -7.30
N VAL A 146 -3.37 -11.30 -6.25
CA VAL A 146 -4.75 -11.57 -5.82
C VAL A 146 -5.73 -11.30 -6.96
N LEU A 147 -5.60 -10.17 -7.65
CA LEU A 147 -6.50 -9.83 -8.75
C LEU A 147 -6.38 -10.82 -9.92
N VAL A 148 -5.18 -11.22 -10.31
CA VAL A 148 -4.94 -12.22 -11.39
C VAL A 148 -5.58 -13.57 -11.01
N LEU A 149 -5.45 -14.01 -9.76
CA LEU A 149 -6.01 -15.28 -9.29
C LEU A 149 -7.53 -15.27 -9.18
N THR A 150 -8.13 -14.08 -9.09
CA THR A 150 -9.56 -13.95 -8.78
C THR A 150 -10.39 -13.42 -9.93
N GLN A 151 -9.83 -12.70 -10.92
CA GLN A 151 -10.59 -12.18 -12.04
C GLN A 151 -10.96 -13.27 -13.07
N ARG A 152 -12.03 -13.06 -13.87
CA ARG A 152 -12.39 -13.94 -15.00
C ARG A 152 -11.26 -13.90 -16.03
N LYS A 153 -11.10 -14.97 -16.82
CA LYS A 153 -10.00 -15.09 -17.80
C LYS A 153 -9.87 -13.88 -18.75
N SER A 154 -10.99 -13.32 -19.22
CA SER A 154 -10.98 -12.13 -20.09
C SER A 154 -10.48 -10.88 -19.34
N ALA A 155 -11.01 -10.66 -18.14
CA ALA A 155 -10.63 -9.54 -17.27
C ALA A 155 -9.16 -9.65 -16.85
N THR A 156 -8.71 -10.87 -16.45
CA THR A 156 -7.31 -11.15 -16.15
C THR A 156 -6.39 -10.82 -17.32
N ARG A 157 -6.76 -11.23 -18.54
CA ARG A 157 -5.96 -10.92 -19.74
C ARG A 157 -5.85 -9.41 -19.98
N ALA A 158 -6.96 -8.67 -19.82
CA ALA A 158 -6.97 -7.22 -19.97
C ALA A 158 -6.10 -6.54 -18.90
N LEU A 159 -6.23 -6.95 -17.63
CA LEU A 159 -5.43 -6.46 -16.52
C LEU A 159 -3.93 -6.70 -16.76
N VAL A 160 -3.56 -7.95 -17.10
CA VAL A 160 -2.15 -8.32 -17.36
C VAL A 160 -1.59 -7.57 -18.55
N LYS A 161 -2.37 -7.33 -19.61
CA LYS A 161 -1.92 -6.50 -20.74
C LYS A 161 -1.65 -5.07 -20.35
N GLY A 162 -2.55 -4.43 -19.56
CA GLY A 162 -2.35 -3.06 -19.07
C GLY A 162 -1.15 -2.97 -18.12
N PHE A 163 -1.04 -3.91 -17.19
CA PHE A 163 0.10 -4.00 -16.26
C PHE A 163 1.42 -4.22 -17.02
N GLY A 164 1.46 -5.18 -17.92
CA GLY A 164 2.67 -5.50 -18.70
C GLY A 164 3.12 -4.35 -19.59
N LEU A 165 2.18 -3.64 -20.25
CA LEU A 165 2.52 -2.48 -21.08
C LEU A 165 3.25 -1.41 -20.24
N ILE A 166 2.69 -1.01 -19.13
CA ILE A 166 3.29 0.02 -18.29
C ILE A 166 4.58 -0.49 -17.64
N ALA A 167 4.62 -1.74 -17.17
CA ALA A 167 5.84 -2.32 -16.61
C ALA A 167 7.00 -2.34 -17.62
N LEU A 168 6.72 -2.64 -18.88
CA LEU A 168 7.72 -2.59 -19.97
C LEU A 168 8.19 -1.16 -20.24
N LEU A 169 7.29 -0.18 -20.24
CA LEU A 169 7.65 1.24 -20.40
C LEU A 169 8.54 1.72 -19.24
N LEU A 170 8.20 1.36 -17.98
CA LEU A 170 9.00 1.69 -16.80
C LEU A 170 10.35 0.97 -16.80
N ALA A 171 10.41 -0.27 -17.27
CA ALA A 171 11.67 -0.98 -17.46
C ALA A 171 12.54 -0.31 -18.54
N GLY A 172 11.96 0.07 -19.68
CA GLY A 172 12.66 0.84 -20.70
C GLY A 172 13.19 2.18 -20.19
N LEU A 173 12.39 2.90 -19.41
CA LEU A 173 12.79 4.13 -18.73
C LEU A 173 13.96 3.89 -17.75
N SER A 174 13.90 2.81 -16.95
CA SER A 174 14.98 2.43 -16.05
C SER A 174 16.29 2.15 -16.80
N ALA A 175 16.20 1.42 -17.93
CA ALA A 175 17.37 1.17 -18.78
C ALA A 175 17.94 2.45 -19.40
N ALA A 176 17.08 3.38 -19.81
CA ALA A 176 17.50 4.66 -20.36
C ALA A 176 18.23 5.54 -19.30
N ILE A 177 17.82 5.45 -18.04
CA ILE A 177 18.38 6.24 -16.93
C ILE A 177 19.68 5.63 -16.40
N ALA A 178 19.69 4.34 -16.11
CA ALA A 178 20.74 3.67 -15.38
C ALA A 178 21.54 2.64 -16.21
N GLY A 179 21.23 2.53 -17.50
CA GLY A 179 21.82 1.54 -18.40
C GLY A 179 21.23 0.13 -18.23
N TRP A 180 21.46 -0.75 -19.22
CA TRP A 180 20.95 -2.13 -19.20
C TRP A 180 21.46 -2.98 -18.04
N SER A 181 22.64 -2.65 -17.50
CA SER A 181 23.22 -3.31 -16.33
C SER A 181 22.32 -3.24 -15.08
N VAL A 182 21.42 -2.27 -15.03
CA VAL A 182 20.49 -2.07 -13.89
C VAL A 182 19.67 -3.32 -13.57
N PHE A 183 19.27 -4.09 -14.56
CA PHE A 183 18.50 -5.32 -14.36
C PHE A 183 19.27 -6.43 -13.62
N SER A 184 20.61 -6.34 -13.58
CA SER A 184 21.45 -7.22 -12.77
C SER A 184 21.97 -6.56 -11.50
N VAL A 185 22.24 -5.24 -11.53
CA VAL A 185 22.79 -4.48 -10.41
C VAL A 185 21.72 -4.24 -9.33
N TYR A 186 20.54 -3.81 -9.70
CA TYR A 186 19.47 -3.49 -8.75
C TYR A 186 19.02 -4.69 -7.90
N PRO A 187 18.72 -5.88 -8.44
CA PRO A 187 18.41 -7.05 -7.62
C PRO A 187 19.55 -7.45 -6.68
N LYS A 188 20.80 -7.40 -7.15
CA LYS A 188 21.97 -7.67 -6.31
C LYS A 188 22.12 -6.65 -5.19
N PHE A 189 21.86 -5.38 -5.47
CA PHE A 189 21.85 -4.31 -4.46
C PHE A 189 20.79 -4.59 -3.39
N LEU A 190 19.55 -4.92 -3.78
CA LEU A 190 18.47 -5.26 -2.84
C LEU A 190 18.80 -6.45 -1.95
N LEU A 191 19.42 -7.50 -2.50
CA LEU A 191 19.85 -8.68 -1.72
C LEU A 191 20.93 -8.35 -0.69
N ARG A 192 21.78 -7.35 -0.97
CA ARG A 192 22.85 -6.91 -0.07
C ARG A 192 22.39 -5.80 0.90
N LEU A 193 21.22 -5.25 0.68
CA LEU A 193 20.71 -4.09 1.41
C LEU A 193 20.68 -4.30 2.94
N PRO A 194 20.25 -5.46 3.49
CA PRO A 194 20.21 -5.66 4.93
C PRO A 194 21.58 -5.60 5.63
N ALA A 195 22.66 -5.78 4.87
CA ALA A 195 24.03 -5.70 5.37
C ALA A 195 24.67 -4.29 5.24
N GLN A 196 23.95 -3.35 4.60
CA GLN A 196 24.45 -1.99 4.38
C GLN A 196 24.09 -1.07 5.56
N PRO A 197 25.04 -0.29 6.08
CA PRO A 197 24.72 0.75 7.05
C PRO A 197 23.83 1.81 6.39
N PHE A 198 22.86 2.33 7.14
CA PHE A 198 21.86 3.31 6.67
C PHE A 198 20.96 2.84 5.53
N ALA A 199 20.73 1.52 5.44
CA ALA A 199 19.84 0.94 4.41
C ALA A 199 18.38 1.38 4.54
N GLY A 200 17.95 1.90 5.68
CA GLY A 200 16.54 2.25 5.95
C GLY A 200 15.62 1.04 6.10
N VAL A 201 16.20 -0.17 6.24
CA VAL A 201 15.46 -1.41 6.45
C VAL A 201 15.44 -1.73 7.94
N GLU A 202 14.33 -1.38 8.59
CA GLU A 202 14.17 -1.54 10.04
C GLU A 202 12.96 -2.45 10.34
N PRO A 203 13.15 -3.79 10.43
CA PRO A 203 12.04 -4.72 10.61
C PRO A 203 11.17 -4.43 11.84
N HIS A 204 11.74 -3.89 12.93
CA HIS A 204 10.99 -3.50 14.12
C HIS A 204 10.00 -2.35 13.89
N ALA A 205 10.19 -1.56 12.81
CA ALA A 205 9.30 -0.49 12.38
C ALA A 205 8.27 -0.93 11.31
N MET A 206 8.29 -2.19 10.89
CA MET A 206 7.39 -2.71 9.85
C MET A 206 6.14 -3.32 10.46
N ALA A 207 4.97 -2.73 10.24
CA ALA A 207 3.68 -3.25 10.70
C ALA A 207 3.12 -4.36 9.78
N ASN A 208 3.92 -5.40 9.54
CA ASN A 208 3.64 -6.54 8.66
C ASN A 208 4.14 -7.86 9.26
N PHE A 209 3.96 -8.98 8.56
CA PHE A 209 4.42 -10.29 9.04
C PHE A 209 5.93 -10.35 9.25
N ARG A 210 6.73 -9.68 8.41
CA ARG A 210 8.19 -9.63 8.58
C ARG A 210 8.59 -8.91 9.87
N GLY A 211 7.99 -7.76 10.14
CA GLY A 211 8.22 -7.04 11.39
C GLY A 211 7.81 -7.86 12.60
N LEU A 212 6.64 -8.50 12.53
CA LEU A 212 6.15 -9.37 13.60
C LEU A 212 7.08 -10.58 13.83
N ALA A 213 7.55 -11.23 12.76
CA ALA A 213 8.52 -12.32 12.86
C ALA A 213 9.84 -11.84 13.51
N ASN A 214 10.30 -10.63 13.19
CA ASN A 214 11.48 -10.06 13.82
C ASN A 214 11.31 -9.87 15.33
N VAL A 215 10.12 -9.42 15.78
CA VAL A 215 9.81 -9.27 17.21
C VAL A 215 9.84 -10.62 17.94
N PHE A 216 9.27 -11.67 17.34
CA PHE A 216 9.18 -12.99 18.01
C PHE A 216 10.47 -13.81 17.93
N PHE A 217 11.18 -13.72 16.80
CA PHE A 217 12.36 -14.58 16.57
C PHE A 217 13.67 -13.82 16.69
N HIS A 218 13.65 -12.52 16.99
CA HIS A 218 14.80 -11.61 17.08
C HIS A 218 15.66 -11.54 15.79
N ARG A 219 15.32 -12.31 14.76
CA ARG A 219 15.94 -12.33 13.42
C ARG A 219 14.91 -12.81 12.41
N ASP A 220 14.71 -12.05 11.37
CA ASP A 220 13.77 -12.37 10.28
C ASP A 220 14.28 -13.44 9.30
N GLY A 221 15.59 -13.78 9.37
CA GLY A 221 16.25 -14.75 8.50
C GLY A 221 16.36 -16.17 9.04
N THR A 222 15.80 -16.49 10.21
CA THR A 222 15.81 -17.87 10.73
C THR A 222 14.87 -18.77 9.93
N ALA A 223 15.15 -20.07 9.83
CA ALA A 223 14.28 -21.03 9.14
C ALA A 223 12.84 -20.99 9.67
N LEU A 224 12.68 -20.85 10.99
CA LEU A 224 11.37 -20.76 11.62
C LEU A 224 10.65 -19.46 11.28
N ALA A 225 11.34 -18.32 11.25
CA ALA A 225 10.78 -17.05 10.81
C ALA A 225 10.34 -17.12 9.35
N ILE A 226 11.16 -17.65 8.46
CA ILE A 226 10.84 -17.81 7.03
C ILE A 226 9.63 -18.74 6.86
N ALA A 227 9.58 -19.87 7.56
CA ALA A 227 8.44 -20.79 7.51
C ALA A 227 7.15 -20.14 8.02
N SER A 228 7.23 -19.37 9.11
CA SER A 228 6.10 -18.63 9.66
C SER A 228 5.59 -17.56 8.68
N LEU A 229 6.50 -16.79 8.07
CA LEU A 229 6.18 -15.80 7.05
C LEU A 229 5.49 -16.43 5.85
N ALA A 230 6.03 -17.53 5.32
CA ALA A 230 5.45 -18.25 4.18
C ALA A 230 4.05 -18.79 4.52
N THR A 231 3.88 -19.38 5.70
CA THR A 231 2.60 -19.95 6.15
C THR A 231 1.55 -18.85 6.34
N CYS A 232 1.86 -17.77 7.06
CA CYS A 232 0.94 -16.64 7.26
C CYS A 232 0.56 -15.99 5.94
N SER A 233 1.52 -15.81 5.03
CA SER A 233 1.28 -15.24 3.70
C SER A 233 0.38 -16.15 2.86
N ALA A 234 0.61 -17.47 2.87
CA ALA A 234 -0.22 -18.43 2.14
C ALA A 234 -1.66 -18.48 2.68
N LEU A 235 -1.83 -18.51 4.01
CA LEU A 235 -3.16 -18.53 4.63
C LEU A 235 -3.94 -17.25 4.37
N THR A 236 -3.31 -16.09 4.47
CA THR A 236 -3.95 -14.80 4.17
C THR A 236 -4.24 -14.64 2.67
N LEU A 237 -3.37 -15.11 1.77
CA LEU A 237 -3.65 -15.17 0.34
C LEU A 237 -4.87 -16.05 0.05
N LEU A 238 -4.90 -17.26 0.60
CA LEU A 238 -6.03 -18.18 0.42
C LEU A 238 -7.34 -17.55 0.88
N LYS A 239 -7.31 -16.84 2.02
CA LYS A 239 -8.48 -16.16 2.56
C LYS A 239 -8.92 -14.99 1.69
N ALA A 240 -7.99 -14.17 1.19
CA ALA A 240 -8.27 -13.08 0.25
C ALA A 240 -8.90 -13.60 -1.06
N VAL A 241 -8.33 -14.67 -1.64
CA VAL A 241 -8.84 -15.30 -2.86
C VAL A 241 -10.24 -15.92 -2.65
N ARG A 242 -10.47 -16.58 -1.51
CA ARG A 242 -11.80 -17.14 -1.18
C ARG A 242 -12.84 -16.04 -1.03
N HIS A 243 -12.50 -14.94 -0.39
CA HIS A 243 -13.39 -13.80 -0.23
C HIS A 243 -13.83 -13.22 -1.59
N TRP A 244 -12.88 -13.01 -2.54
CA TRP A 244 -13.19 -12.60 -3.90
C TRP A 244 -14.13 -13.56 -4.64
N LYS A 245 -13.92 -14.87 -4.48
CA LYS A 245 -14.80 -15.89 -5.09
C LYS A 245 -16.21 -15.84 -4.52
N GLY A 246 -16.37 -15.60 -3.21
CA GLY A 246 -17.63 -15.38 -2.55
C GLY A 246 -18.39 -14.17 -3.10
N ALA A 247 -17.72 -13.03 -3.20
CA ALA A 247 -18.27 -11.79 -3.73
C ALA A 247 -18.78 -11.90 -5.19
N ARG A 248 -18.23 -12.84 -5.98
CA ARG A 248 -18.62 -13.07 -7.39
C ARG A 248 -19.75 -14.03 -7.60
N LEU A 249 -19.95 -14.95 -6.66
CA LEU A 249 -20.99 -15.97 -6.73
C LEU A 249 -22.35 -15.46 -6.23
N ALA A 250 -22.38 -14.25 -5.67
CA ALA A 250 -23.63 -13.62 -5.25
C ALA A 250 -24.57 -13.41 -6.45
N PRO A 251 -25.86 -13.82 -6.37
CA PRO A 251 -26.79 -13.71 -7.48
C PRO A 251 -26.96 -12.27 -7.93
N GLN A 252 -26.89 -12.01 -9.24
CA GLN A 252 -27.07 -10.66 -9.82
C GLN A 252 -28.47 -10.06 -9.55
N SER A 253 -29.43 -10.88 -9.11
CA SER A 253 -30.82 -10.51 -8.88
C SER A 253 -31.09 -9.87 -7.51
N SER A 254 -30.22 -10.06 -6.53
CA SER A 254 -30.38 -9.45 -5.21
C SER A 254 -29.59 -8.14 -5.13
N LEU A 255 -30.28 -7.02 -5.40
CA LEU A 255 -29.89 -5.66 -5.06
C LEU A 255 -28.46 -5.27 -5.51
N ALA A 256 -28.35 -4.54 -6.59
CA ALA A 256 -27.09 -3.99 -7.15
C ALA A 256 -26.17 -3.31 -6.11
N ARG A 257 -26.70 -2.90 -4.96
CA ARG A 257 -25.98 -2.31 -3.83
C ARG A 257 -25.16 -3.35 -3.05
N ASN A 258 -25.72 -4.53 -2.75
CA ASN A 258 -25.00 -5.58 -2.01
C ASN A 258 -23.76 -6.08 -2.78
N ASN A 259 -23.88 -6.24 -4.09
CA ASN A 259 -22.75 -6.66 -4.93
C ASN A 259 -21.61 -5.63 -4.98
N ARG A 260 -21.95 -4.33 -4.90
CA ARG A 260 -20.92 -3.27 -4.82
C ARG A 260 -20.16 -3.32 -3.51
N ASP A 261 -20.88 -3.46 -2.41
CA ASP A 261 -20.27 -3.50 -1.08
C ASP A 261 -19.36 -4.73 -0.89
N GLU A 262 -19.74 -5.88 -1.45
CA GLU A 262 -18.91 -7.09 -1.43
C GLU A 262 -17.64 -6.93 -2.29
N PHE A 263 -17.76 -6.31 -3.46
CA PHE A 263 -16.62 -5.96 -4.30
C PHE A 263 -15.67 -5.00 -3.58
N ASP A 264 -16.21 -3.93 -3.00
CA ASP A 264 -15.43 -2.90 -2.30
C ASP A 264 -14.65 -3.52 -1.13
N LEU A 265 -15.30 -4.43 -0.40
CA LEU A 265 -14.68 -5.16 0.70
C LEU A 265 -13.59 -6.13 0.21
N ALA A 266 -13.83 -6.83 -0.89
CA ALA A 266 -12.83 -7.74 -1.46
C ALA A 266 -11.58 -6.98 -1.94
N PHE A 267 -11.76 -5.78 -2.53
CA PHE A 267 -10.63 -4.94 -2.91
C PHE A 267 -9.91 -4.37 -1.67
N ALA A 268 -10.65 -3.89 -0.66
CA ALA A 268 -10.08 -3.44 0.60
C ALA A 268 -9.23 -4.54 1.26
N ASN A 269 -9.72 -5.79 1.25
CA ASN A 269 -8.98 -6.94 1.75
C ASN A 269 -7.74 -7.28 0.91
N THR A 270 -7.74 -6.97 -0.38
CA THR A 270 -6.54 -7.10 -1.23
C THR A 270 -5.46 -6.11 -0.79
N VAL A 271 -5.84 -4.89 -0.43
CA VAL A 271 -4.89 -3.88 0.12
C VAL A 271 -4.35 -4.34 1.46
N LEU A 272 -5.21 -4.78 2.39
CA LEU A 272 -4.79 -5.28 3.71
C LEU A 272 -3.85 -6.48 3.58
N PHE A 273 -4.17 -7.43 2.70
CA PHE A 273 -3.30 -8.56 2.38
C PHE A 273 -1.92 -8.09 1.91
N ALA A 274 -1.87 -7.16 0.95
CA ALA A 274 -0.61 -6.66 0.40
C ALA A 274 0.25 -5.99 1.46
N LEU A 275 -0.34 -5.20 2.36
CA LEU A 275 0.38 -4.59 3.48
C LEU A 275 0.94 -5.65 4.44
N LEU A 276 0.16 -6.69 4.76
CA LEU A 276 0.58 -7.76 5.66
C LEU A 276 1.76 -8.59 5.13
N VAL A 277 1.78 -8.87 3.81
CA VAL A 277 2.80 -9.74 3.18
C VAL A 277 3.96 -8.98 2.55
N SER A 278 3.89 -7.65 2.49
CA SER A 278 4.96 -6.82 1.93
C SER A 278 6.30 -7.15 2.57
N TYR A 279 7.35 -7.31 1.75
CA TYR A 279 8.70 -7.58 2.24
C TYR A 279 9.31 -6.36 2.95
N HIS A 280 8.99 -5.17 2.46
CA HIS A 280 9.43 -3.90 3.03
C HIS A 280 8.22 -2.99 3.21
N LEU A 281 7.98 -2.57 4.45
CA LEU A 281 6.83 -1.73 4.79
C LEU A 281 7.25 -0.69 5.82
N ASN A 282 7.27 0.55 5.42
CA ASN A 282 7.54 1.66 6.33
C ASN A 282 6.25 2.17 7.00
N PRO A 283 6.34 2.87 8.15
CA PRO A 283 5.16 3.43 8.81
C PRO A 283 4.29 4.34 7.92
N HIS A 284 4.89 5.08 6.98
CA HIS A 284 4.17 5.94 6.02
C HIS A 284 3.40 5.15 4.97
N ASP A 285 3.77 3.90 4.66
CA ASP A 285 3.06 3.04 3.71
C ASP A 285 1.69 2.61 4.25
N LEU A 286 1.50 2.64 5.58
CA LEU A 286 0.18 2.42 6.17
C LEU A 286 -0.83 3.50 5.80
N SER A 287 -0.44 4.59 5.11
CA SER A 287 -1.39 5.53 4.50
C SER A 287 -2.38 4.84 3.55
N LEU A 288 -2.00 3.69 2.96
CA LEU A 288 -2.89 2.87 2.14
C LEU A 288 -4.09 2.32 2.92
N LEU A 289 -4.03 2.25 4.26
CA LEU A 289 -5.16 1.86 5.11
C LEU A 289 -6.36 2.82 4.98
N LEU A 290 -6.18 4.05 4.48
CA LEU A 290 -7.31 4.97 4.25
C LEU A 290 -8.38 4.35 3.35
N LEU A 291 -7.99 3.56 2.32
CA LEU A 291 -8.97 2.91 1.45
C LEU A 291 -9.81 1.88 2.21
N PRO A 292 -9.23 0.84 2.87
CA PRO A 292 -10.03 -0.12 3.63
C PRO A 292 -10.79 0.52 4.80
N ILE A 293 -10.23 1.56 5.45
CA ILE A 293 -10.92 2.29 6.52
C ILE A 293 -12.18 2.96 5.97
N PHE A 294 -12.11 3.68 4.85
CA PHE A 294 -13.25 4.36 4.27
C PHE A 294 -14.32 3.37 3.78
N VAL A 295 -13.92 2.27 3.15
CA VAL A 295 -14.85 1.21 2.72
C VAL A 295 -15.58 0.61 3.90
N LEU A 296 -14.88 0.22 4.95
CA LEU A 296 -15.47 -0.43 6.12
C LEU A 296 -16.28 0.54 6.98
N LEU A 297 -15.86 1.79 7.09
CA LEU A 297 -16.62 2.83 7.76
C LEU A 297 -17.96 3.06 7.03
N HIS A 298 -17.93 3.21 5.70
CA HIS A 298 -19.12 3.33 4.88
C HIS A 298 -20.09 2.17 5.13
N GLN A 299 -19.63 0.93 5.06
CA GLN A 299 -20.48 -0.24 5.28
C GLN A 299 -21.03 -0.30 6.71
N SER A 300 -20.24 0.07 7.70
CA SER A 300 -20.67 0.08 9.10
C SER A 300 -21.77 1.12 9.36
N LEU A 301 -21.72 2.27 8.65
CA LEU A 301 -22.70 3.33 8.78
C LEU A 301 -23.99 3.06 8.00
N THR A 302 -23.92 2.31 6.89
CA THR A 302 -25.06 2.17 5.97
C THR A 302 -25.85 0.88 6.11
N ARG A 303 -25.22 -0.22 6.58
CA ARG A 303 -25.84 -1.55 6.64
C ARG A 303 -26.51 -1.88 7.97
N THR A 304 -25.95 -1.39 9.08
CA THR A 304 -26.47 -1.72 10.42
C THR A 304 -26.39 -0.49 11.33
N PRO A 305 -27.37 -0.31 12.23
CA PRO A 305 -27.21 0.65 13.32
C PRO A 305 -25.91 0.30 14.06
N LEU A 306 -25.03 1.26 14.19
CA LEU A 306 -23.65 1.15 14.75
C LEU A 306 -23.56 0.31 16.05
N PHE A 307 -24.66 0.11 16.74
CA PHE A 307 -24.74 -0.44 18.08
C PHE A 307 -25.35 -1.83 18.19
N ARG A 308 -25.74 -2.49 17.10
CA ARG A 308 -26.49 -3.76 17.19
C ARG A 308 -25.70 -5.04 16.94
N ALA A 309 -24.53 -4.98 16.32
CA ALA A 309 -23.74 -6.18 16.06
C ALA A 309 -22.34 -6.08 16.67
N ARG A 310 -21.92 -7.11 17.41
CA ARG A 310 -20.57 -7.24 18.02
C ARG A 310 -19.46 -6.99 17.00
N GLU A 311 -19.67 -7.40 15.75
CA GLU A 311 -18.71 -7.23 14.64
C GLU A 311 -18.51 -5.76 14.26
N ASN A 312 -19.52 -4.89 14.42
CA ASN A 312 -19.39 -3.47 14.17
C ASN A 312 -18.53 -2.78 15.22
N TRP A 313 -18.68 -3.15 16.48
CA TRP A 313 -17.83 -2.63 17.55
C TRP A 313 -16.36 -3.00 17.36
N MET A 314 -16.08 -4.26 17.00
CA MET A 314 -14.71 -4.68 16.69
C MET A 314 -14.14 -3.88 15.53
N THR A 315 -14.92 -3.65 14.48
CA THR A 315 -14.46 -2.85 13.32
C THR A 315 -14.18 -1.41 13.73
N VAL A 316 -15.09 -0.78 14.47
CA VAL A 316 -14.91 0.60 14.95
C VAL A 316 -13.70 0.69 15.88
N ALA A 317 -13.53 -0.26 16.80
CA ALA A 317 -12.38 -0.30 17.70
C ALA A 317 -11.05 -0.47 16.91
N LEU A 318 -11.02 -1.36 15.91
CA LEU A 318 -9.84 -1.55 15.07
C LEU A 318 -9.53 -0.31 14.21
N ILE A 319 -10.56 0.33 13.65
CA ILE A 319 -10.40 1.61 12.95
C ILE A 319 -9.84 2.66 13.93
N ALA A 320 -10.39 2.76 15.14
CA ALA A 320 -9.90 3.71 16.13
C ALA A 320 -8.42 3.45 16.50
N ILE A 321 -8.02 2.20 16.72
CA ILE A 321 -6.64 1.83 17.03
C ILE A 321 -5.71 2.18 15.85
N LEU A 322 -6.12 1.84 14.63
CA LEU A 322 -5.30 2.05 13.43
C LEU A 322 -5.28 3.51 12.96
N PHE A 323 -6.29 4.30 13.29
CA PHE A 323 -6.42 5.67 12.81
C PHE A 323 -5.93 6.71 13.83
N LEU A 324 -6.20 6.50 15.12
CA LEU A 324 -5.90 7.51 16.13
C LEU A 324 -4.40 7.66 16.37
N PRO A 325 -3.90 8.91 16.44
CA PRO A 325 -2.48 9.19 16.63
C PRO A 325 -1.81 8.53 17.84
N PRO A 326 -2.47 8.38 19.01
CA PRO A 326 -1.80 7.82 20.19
C PRO A 326 -1.18 6.44 19.98
N ALA A 327 -1.88 5.53 19.27
CA ALA A 327 -1.36 4.18 19.01
C ALA A 327 -0.08 4.21 18.18
N HIS A 328 -0.07 5.00 17.10
CA HIS A 328 1.10 5.14 16.23
C HIS A 328 2.27 5.83 16.95
N LEU A 329 2.01 6.94 17.62
CA LEU A 329 3.05 7.73 18.31
C LEU A 329 3.66 6.93 19.46
N TRP A 330 2.84 6.21 20.22
CA TRP A 330 3.32 5.33 21.28
C TRP A 330 4.16 4.18 20.73
N ALA A 331 3.67 3.50 19.69
CA ALA A 331 4.36 2.38 19.06
C ALA A 331 5.71 2.80 18.42
N LEU A 332 5.76 3.98 17.78
CA LEU A 332 7.01 4.56 17.25
C LEU A 332 7.99 4.87 18.38
N ARG A 333 7.51 5.55 19.44
CA ARG A 333 8.36 5.94 20.58
C ARG A 333 8.90 4.75 21.35
N ALA A 334 8.09 3.70 21.49
CA ALA A 334 8.46 2.47 22.20
C ALA A 334 9.30 1.50 21.35
N GLY A 335 9.52 1.78 20.05
CA GLY A 335 10.25 0.88 19.13
C GLY A 335 9.53 -0.43 18.83
N ILE A 336 8.20 -0.46 18.99
CA ILE A 336 7.36 -1.67 18.82
C ILE A 336 6.33 -1.53 17.68
N TYR A 337 6.64 -0.68 16.71
CA TYR A 337 5.69 -0.38 15.61
C TYR A 337 5.26 -1.62 14.84
N ALA A 338 6.11 -2.64 14.76
CA ALA A 338 5.79 -3.94 14.16
C ALA A 338 4.55 -4.61 14.78
N LEU A 339 4.22 -4.35 16.06
CA LEU A 339 3.04 -4.90 16.71
C LEU A 339 1.72 -4.36 16.12
N LEU A 340 1.74 -3.24 15.40
CA LEU A 340 0.56 -2.77 14.64
C LEU A 340 0.17 -3.73 13.51
N CYS A 341 1.00 -4.71 13.16
CA CYS A 341 0.61 -5.85 12.33
C CYS A 341 -0.60 -6.60 12.90
N LEU A 342 -0.71 -6.72 14.23
CA LEU A 342 -1.81 -7.45 14.88
C LEU A 342 -3.18 -6.80 14.64
N PRO A 343 -3.40 -5.49 14.88
CA PRO A 343 -4.66 -4.85 14.52
C PRO A 343 -4.91 -4.82 13.01
N VAL A 344 -3.88 -4.71 12.14
CA VAL A 344 -4.06 -4.83 10.68
C VAL A 344 -4.54 -6.23 10.30
N LEU A 345 -3.94 -7.29 10.88
CA LEU A 345 -4.37 -8.67 10.68
C LEU A 345 -5.80 -8.89 11.21
N ALA A 346 -6.11 -8.41 12.42
CA ALA A 346 -7.46 -8.49 12.98
C ALA A 346 -8.48 -7.79 12.07
N PHE A 347 -8.13 -6.63 11.52
CA PHE A 347 -8.96 -5.89 10.59
C PHE A 347 -9.23 -6.69 9.30
N PHE A 348 -8.20 -7.33 8.75
CA PHE A 348 -8.32 -8.26 7.62
C PHE A 348 -9.22 -9.45 7.96
N LEU A 349 -9.06 -10.06 9.13
CA LEU A 349 -9.84 -11.24 9.54
C LEU A 349 -11.31 -10.89 9.75
N VAL A 350 -11.63 -9.78 10.41
CA VAL A 350 -13.00 -9.32 10.64
C VAL A 350 -13.69 -8.97 9.32
N SER A 351 -12.99 -8.25 8.44
CA SER A 351 -13.56 -7.86 7.14
C SER A 351 -13.85 -9.05 6.24
N THR A 352 -13.03 -10.12 6.29
CA THR A 352 -13.25 -11.36 5.52
C THR A 352 -14.31 -12.29 6.13
N SER A 353 -14.70 -12.12 7.40
CA SER A 353 -15.70 -12.96 8.07
C SER A 353 -17.14 -12.49 7.82
N ARG A 354 -17.33 -11.22 7.50
CA ARG A 354 -18.65 -10.59 7.30
C ARG A 354 -19.50 -11.22 6.19
N ASP A 355 -18.88 -11.92 5.24
CA ASP A 355 -19.55 -12.52 4.10
C ASP A 355 -20.33 -13.82 4.44
N GLN A 356 -19.98 -14.50 5.55
CA GLN A 356 -20.57 -15.82 5.89
C GLN A 356 -21.88 -15.73 6.68
N THR A 357 -22.10 -14.63 7.40
CA THR A 357 -23.30 -14.48 8.27
C THR A 357 -24.54 -14.05 7.51
N GLY A 358 -24.42 -13.45 6.32
CA GLY A 358 -25.56 -13.09 5.46
C GLY A 358 -26.24 -14.26 4.75
N LYS A 359 -25.61 -15.43 4.68
CA LYS A 359 -26.15 -16.64 3.99
C LYS A 359 -26.95 -17.57 4.89
N GLY A 360 -26.95 -17.33 6.21
CA GLY A 360 -27.58 -18.22 7.21
C GLY A 360 -29.00 -17.87 7.65
N VAL A 361 -29.59 -16.78 7.15
CA VAL A 361 -30.91 -16.28 7.67
C VAL A 361 -32.06 -16.40 6.64
N LEU A 362 -31.88 -17.15 5.57
CA LEU A 362 -32.96 -17.37 4.58
C LEU A 362 -33.38 -18.86 4.48
N VAL A 363 -33.41 -19.59 5.61
CA VAL A 363 -34.08 -20.88 5.68
C VAL A 363 -34.73 -21.00 7.07
N THR A 364 -35.88 -20.41 7.24
CA THR A 364 -37.05 -20.94 8.01
C THR A 364 -38.29 -20.13 7.60
#